data_b9db9a18d5e74d9dca31668f8e695312
#
_entry.id   b9db9a18d5e74d9dca31668f8e695312
#
_cell.length_a   1.000
_cell.length_b   1.000
_cell.length_c   1.000
_cell.angle_alpha   90.00
_cell.angle_beta   90.00
_cell.angle_gamma   90.00
#
_symmetry.space_group_name_H-M   'P 1'
#
loop_
_entity.id
_entity.type
_entity.pdbx_description
1 polymer ?
#
loop_
_entity_poly.entity_id
_entity_poly.type
_entity_poly.pdbx_seq_one_letter_code
_entity_poly.pdbx_strand_id
1 'polypeptide(L)'
;MFILLLAALLLLLLGWNIYYRRHWYRQVDVTLDFDRTSVYAGEQVELTEVITNRKKLPLPVLEVGFHTRKELVFQDTENTNVSDYIYKRDIFAVLGRQRITRKIPILCQKRGYYKVEEADITAFSLLYRKRYSQALTTNAVIYVYPAQVNVSETMTV
;
A
#
# COMPACT_ATOMS: atom_id res chain seq x y z
N MET A 1 41.83 -9.18 -23.88
CA MET A 1 41.44 -9.60 -22.53
C MET A 1 40.46 -8.62 -21.87
N PHE A 2 40.76 -7.33 -21.83
CA PHE A 2 39.90 -6.30 -21.22
C PHE A 2 38.47 -6.23 -21.86
N ILE A 3 38.38 -6.27 -23.19
CA ILE A 3 37.08 -6.22 -23.93
C ILE A 3 36.22 -7.45 -23.62
N LEU A 4 36.82 -8.62 -23.49
CA LEU A 4 36.10 -9.86 -23.14
C LEU A 4 35.54 -9.81 -21.71
N LEU A 5 36.28 -9.25 -20.75
CA LEU A 5 35.84 -9.04 -19.40
C LEU A 5 34.70 -8.02 -19.34
N LEU A 6 34.78 -6.94 -20.10
CA LEU A 6 33.74 -5.93 -20.19
C LEU A 6 32.45 -6.51 -20.80
N ALA A 7 32.56 -7.31 -21.87
CA ALA A 7 31.43 -7.99 -22.49
C ALA A 7 30.79 -8.99 -21.55
N ALA A 8 31.61 -9.77 -20.83
CA ALA A 8 31.07 -10.72 -19.82
C ALA A 8 30.32 -10.00 -18.70
N LEU A 9 30.87 -8.90 -18.18
CA LEU A 9 30.20 -8.07 -17.16
C LEU A 9 28.87 -7.52 -17.67
N LEU A 10 28.85 -7.03 -18.91
CA LEU A 10 27.63 -6.49 -19.53
C LEU A 10 26.57 -7.55 -19.71
N LEU A 11 26.93 -8.75 -20.14
CA LEU A 11 26.02 -9.90 -20.25
C LEU A 11 25.47 -10.31 -18.88
N LEU A 12 26.31 -10.29 -17.85
CA LEU A 12 25.90 -10.59 -16.46
C LEU A 12 24.88 -9.58 -15.95
N LEU A 13 25.11 -8.29 -16.18
CA LEU A 13 24.18 -7.21 -15.80
C LEU A 13 22.85 -7.30 -16.57
N LEU A 14 22.89 -7.62 -17.86
CA LEU A 14 21.69 -7.84 -18.68
C LEU A 14 20.90 -9.07 -18.18
N GLY A 15 21.57 -10.18 -17.95
CA GLY A 15 20.96 -11.39 -17.40
C GLY A 15 20.33 -11.15 -16.03
N TRP A 16 21.03 -10.43 -15.15
CA TRP A 16 20.50 -10.03 -13.85
C TRP A 16 19.27 -9.14 -13.97
N ASN A 17 19.27 -8.18 -14.88
CA ASN A 17 18.13 -7.30 -15.10
C ASN A 17 16.89 -8.08 -15.62
N ILE A 18 17.09 -9.04 -16.54
CA ILE A 18 16.04 -9.89 -17.08
C ILE A 18 15.49 -10.82 -15.97
N TYR A 19 16.38 -11.41 -15.18
CA TYR A 19 16.02 -12.26 -14.04
C TYR A 19 15.18 -11.47 -13.01
N TYR A 20 15.65 -10.29 -12.62
CA TYR A 20 14.95 -9.43 -11.67
C TYR A 20 13.59 -9.03 -12.20
N ARG A 21 13.48 -8.59 -13.45
CA ARG A 21 12.22 -8.22 -14.10
C ARG A 21 11.18 -9.34 -14.06
N ARG A 22 11.61 -10.60 -14.19
CA ARG A 22 10.72 -11.76 -14.26
C ARG A 22 10.30 -12.29 -12.90
N HIS A 23 11.07 -11.97 -11.85
CA HIS A 23 10.90 -12.58 -10.52
C HIS A 23 10.64 -11.58 -9.39
N TRP A 24 10.61 -10.27 -9.65
CA TRP A 24 10.49 -9.28 -8.59
C TRP A 24 9.18 -9.39 -7.79
N TYR A 25 8.07 -9.70 -8.43
CA TYR A 25 6.75 -9.81 -7.80
C TYR A 25 6.43 -11.22 -7.28
N ARG A 26 7.19 -12.25 -7.71
CA ARG A 26 6.98 -13.61 -7.23
C ARG A 26 7.28 -13.71 -5.75
N GLN A 27 6.40 -14.40 -4.98
CA GLN A 27 6.54 -14.56 -3.53
C GLN A 27 6.60 -13.24 -2.75
N VAL A 28 6.00 -12.18 -3.29
CA VAL A 28 5.73 -10.92 -2.60
C VAL A 28 4.22 -10.83 -2.42
N ASP A 29 3.79 -10.83 -1.17
CA ASP A 29 2.38 -10.66 -0.81
C ASP A 29 2.21 -9.29 -0.15
N VAL A 30 1.19 -8.57 -0.58
CA VAL A 30 0.76 -7.33 0.06
C VAL A 30 -0.72 -7.45 0.36
N THR A 31 -1.10 -7.23 1.60
CA THR A 31 -2.49 -7.23 2.04
C THR A 31 -2.83 -5.91 2.70
N LEU A 32 -4.03 -5.43 2.43
CA LEU A 32 -4.62 -4.24 3.03
C LEU A 32 -5.94 -4.67 3.68
N ASP A 33 -6.06 -4.49 4.99
CA ASP A 33 -7.24 -4.87 5.75
C ASP A 33 -7.55 -3.84 6.83
N PHE A 34 -8.84 -3.56 7.05
CA PHE A 34 -9.27 -2.79 8.19
C PHE A 34 -9.29 -3.65 9.47
N ASP A 35 -8.94 -3.06 10.61
CA ASP A 35 -9.00 -3.73 11.93
C ASP A 35 -10.43 -4.07 12.34
N ARG A 36 -11.43 -3.39 11.76
CA ARG A 36 -12.87 -3.58 11.99
C ARG A 36 -13.63 -3.57 10.68
N THR A 37 -14.72 -4.29 10.64
CA THR A 37 -15.64 -4.32 9.49
C THR A 37 -16.66 -3.20 9.51
N SER A 38 -16.91 -2.60 10.69
CA SER A 38 -17.88 -1.52 10.87
C SER A 38 -17.52 -0.58 12.01
N VAL A 39 -17.85 0.70 11.85
CA VAL A 39 -17.63 1.78 12.82
C VAL A 39 -18.74 2.82 12.68
N TYR A 40 -18.83 3.76 13.63
CA TYR A 40 -19.71 4.93 13.53
C TYR A 40 -18.97 6.13 12.94
N ALA A 41 -19.72 7.04 12.30
CA ALA A 41 -19.16 8.28 11.80
C ALA A 41 -18.58 9.11 12.96
N GLY A 42 -17.36 9.60 12.78
CA GLY A 42 -16.56 10.26 13.81
C GLY A 42 -15.58 9.35 14.55
N GLU A 43 -15.66 8.03 14.36
CA GLU A 43 -14.69 7.09 14.96
C GLU A 43 -13.47 6.88 14.09
N GLN A 44 -12.39 6.44 14.72
CA GLN A 44 -11.15 6.05 14.07
C GLN A 44 -11.09 4.54 13.85
N VAL A 45 -10.47 4.16 12.78
CA VAL A 45 -10.18 2.78 12.39
C VAL A 45 -8.73 2.70 11.91
N GLU A 46 -8.11 1.54 12.06
CA GLU A 46 -6.77 1.28 11.53
C GLU A 46 -6.84 0.49 10.23
N LEU A 47 -6.21 1.02 9.17
CA LEU A 47 -5.91 0.25 7.97
C LEU A 47 -4.54 -0.40 8.17
N THR A 48 -4.51 -1.72 8.21
CA THR A 48 -3.30 -2.50 8.36
C THR A 48 -2.77 -2.91 6.99
N GLU A 49 -1.57 -2.46 6.70
CA GLU A 49 -0.82 -2.83 5.50
C GLU A 49 0.27 -3.84 5.88
N VAL A 50 0.22 -5.01 5.26
CA VAL A 50 1.21 -6.08 5.51
C VAL A 50 1.90 -6.45 4.22
N ILE A 51 3.22 -6.28 4.20
CA ILE A 51 4.08 -6.63 3.10
C ILE A 51 4.93 -7.82 3.52
N THR A 52 4.87 -8.91 2.77
CA THR A 52 5.64 -10.11 3.03
C THR A 52 6.48 -10.47 1.82
N ASN A 53 7.79 -10.39 1.96
CA ASN A 53 8.75 -10.87 0.96
C ASN A 53 9.27 -12.25 1.38
N ARG A 54 8.77 -13.32 0.75
CA ARG A 54 9.18 -14.70 1.07
C ARG A 54 10.46 -15.14 0.35
N LYS A 55 10.89 -14.41 -0.67
CA LYS A 55 12.11 -14.72 -1.41
C LYS A 55 13.36 -14.17 -0.72
N LYS A 56 14.53 -14.66 -1.13
CA LYS A 56 15.83 -14.14 -0.65
C LYS A 56 16.21 -12.79 -1.29
N LEU A 57 15.65 -12.49 -2.47
CA LEU A 57 15.94 -11.26 -3.21
C LEU A 57 15.32 -10.06 -2.50
N PRO A 58 16.11 -9.05 -2.10
CA PRO A 58 15.57 -7.84 -1.50
C PRO A 58 14.84 -6.97 -2.52
N LEU A 59 13.92 -6.16 -2.03
CA LEU A 59 13.23 -5.11 -2.76
C LEU A 59 13.65 -3.77 -2.14
N PRO A 60 14.69 -3.13 -2.64
CA PRO A 60 15.23 -1.92 -2.03
C PRO A 60 14.24 -0.75 -2.05
N VAL A 61 13.38 -0.71 -3.06
CA VAL A 61 12.28 0.24 -3.16
C VAL A 61 11.05 -0.47 -3.67
N LEU A 62 10.05 -0.58 -2.81
CA LEU A 62 8.71 -1.06 -3.12
C LEU A 62 7.72 0.06 -2.77
N GLU A 63 7.01 0.56 -3.75
CA GLU A 63 5.89 1.47 -3.54
C GLU A 63 4.59 0.66 -3.47
N VAL A 64 3.75 0.97 -2.51
CA VAL A 64 2.38 0.49 -2.42
C VAL A 64 1.47 1.70 -2.56
N GLY A 65 0.65 1.70 -3.59
CA GLY A 65 -0.30 2.75 -3.88
C GLY A 65 -1.73 2.22 -3.81
N PHE A 66 -2.66 3.04 -3.32
CA PHE A 66 -4.08 2.70 -3.35
C PHE A 66 -4.96 3.95 -3.33
N HIS A 67 -6.18 3.80 -3.85
CA HIS A 67 -7.20 4.83 -3.85
C HIS A 67 -8.25 4.56 -2.79
N THR A 68 -8.68 5.62 -2.14
CA THR A 68 -9.84 5.59 -1.25
C THR A 68 -10.65 6.87 -1.41
N ARG A 69 -11.86 6.88 -0.84
CA ARG A 69 -12.71 8.07 -0.87
C ARG A 69 -12.25 9.11 0.15
N LYS A 70 -12.44 10.38 -0.15
CA LYS A 70 -12.04 11.53 0.69
C LYS A 70 -12.68 11.58 2.08
N GLU A 71 -13.79 10.87 2.27
CA GLU A 71 -14.49 10.77 3.55
C GLU A 71 -13.73 9.92 4.58
N LEU A 72 -12.75 9.14 4.12
CA LEU A 72 -11.77 8.44 4.95
C LEU A 72 -10.52 9.32 5.09
N VAL A 73 -10.42 10.06 6.19
CA VAL A 73 -9.33 11.01 6.40
C VAL A 73 -8.16 10.35 7.07
N PHE A 74 -7.03 10.32 6.36
CA PHE A 74 -5.77 9.87 6.92
C PHE A 74 -5.21 10.93 7.86
N GLN A 75 -4.78 10.54 9.05
CA GLN A 75 -4.10 11.44 9.97
C GLN A 75 -2.69 11.78 9.51
N ASP A 76 -2.06 10.86 8.79
CA ASP A 76 -0.77 11.07 8.15
C ASP A 76 -1.00 11.55 6.71
N THR A 77 -0.80 12.85 6.48
CA THR A 77 -1.00 13.51 5.17
C THR A 77 0.23 13.44 4.28
N GLU A 78 1.34 12.86 4.75
CA GLU A 78 2.53 12.67 3.93
C GLU A 78 2.19 11.77 2.73
N ASN A 79 2.65 12.17 1.55
CA ASN A 79 2.45 11.44 0.29
C ASN A 79 0.98 11.21 -0.12
N THR A 80 0.11 12.17 0.19
CA THR A 80 -1.32 12.11 -0.11
C THR A 80 -1.71 13.18 -1.14
N ASN A 81 -2.29 12.78 -2.27
CA ASN A 81 -2.94 13.70 -3.22
C ASN A 81 -4.45 13.67 -2.97
N VAL A 82 -5.03 14.83 -2.72
CA VAL A 82 -6.46 14.99 -2.41
C VAL A 82 -7.20 15.55 -3.62
N SER A 83 -8.10 14.76 -4.17
CA SER A 83 -9.16 15.19 -5.08
C SER A 83 -10.49 14.63 -4.57
N ASP A 84 -11.39 14.16 -5.41
CA ASP A 84 -12.57 13.39 -4.96
C ASP A 84 -12.19 12.00 -4.41
N TYR A 85 -11.04 11.50 -4.80
CA TYR A 85 -10.38 10.32 -4.25
C TYR A 85 -9.03 10.72 -3.65
N ILE A 86 -8.68 10.08 -2.56
CA ILE A 86 -7.36 10.20 -1.95
C ILE A 86 -6.50 9.08 -2.52
N TYR A 87 -5.40 9.46 -3.17
CA TYR A 87 -4.35 8.52 -3.54
C TYR A 87 -3.24 8.56 -2.50
N LYS A 88 -3.07 7.47 -1.78
CA LYS A 88 -1.96 7.29 -0.84
C LYS A 88 -0.91 6.40 -1.45
N ARG A 89 0.35 6.80 -1.29
CA ARG A 89 1.52 6.06 -1.76
C ARG A 89 2.52 5.93 -0.64
N ASP A 90 2.84 4.72 -0.27
CA ASP A 90 3.83 4.41 0.74
C ASP A 90 5.04 3.71 0.13
N ILE A 91 6.24 4.03 0.61
CA ILE A 91 7.49 3.50 0.09
C ILE A 91 8.16 2.66 1.18
N PHE A 92 8.57 1.45 0.80
CA PHE A 92 9.18 0.48 1.70
C PHE A 92 10.51 -0.04 1.13
N ALA A 93 11.46 -0.28 2.03
CA ALA A 93 12.64 -1.09 1.75
C ALA A 93 12.45 -2.45 2.42
N VAL A 94 12.25 -3.50 1.61
CA VAL A 94 11.91 -4.84 2.13
C VAL A 94 13.07 -5.79 1.84
N LEU A 95 13.69 -6.29 2.89
CA LEU A 95 14.77 -7.27 2.78
C LEU A 95 14.24 -8.65 2.37
N GLY A 96 15.16 -9.54 1.99
CA GLY A 96 14.80 -10.92 1.73
C GLY A 96 14.25 -11.62 2.98
N ARG A 97 13.15 -12.37 2.84
CA ARG A 97 12.45 -13.08 3.91
C ARG A 97 11.96 -12.17 5.05
N GLN A 98 11.62 -10.93 4.74
CA GLN A 98 11.11 -9.96 5.70
C GLN A 98 9.60 -9.78 5.55
N ARG A 99 8.94 -9.55 6.68
CA ARG A 99 7.56 -9.07 6.78
C ARG A 99 7.56 -7.71 7.46
N ILE A 100 6.87 -6.76 6.85
CA ILE A 100 6.64 -5.41 7.40
C ILE A 100 5.15 -5.26 7.61
N THR A 101 4.76 -4.74 8.76
CA THR A 101 3.37 -4.39 9.07
C THR A 101 3.33 -2.91 9.40
N ARG A 102 2.47 -2.16 8.72
CA ARG A 102 2.19 -0.75 8.98
C ARG A 102 0.72 -0.59 9.33
N LYS A 103 0.44 0.23 10.33
CA LYS A 103 -0.90 0.61 10.73
C LYS A 103 -1.11 2.07 10.42
N ILE A 104 -2.18 2.37 9.72
CA ILE A 104 -2.51 3.71 9.26
C ILE A 104 -3.83 4.10 9.92
N PRO A 105 -3.83 5.07 10.85
CA PRO A 105 -5.04 5.55 11.48
C PRO A 105 -5.87 6.39 10.50
N ILE A 106 -7.15 6.09 10.41
CA ILE A 106 -8.11 6.71 9.51
C ILE A 106 -9.30 7.18 10.31
N LEU A 107 -9.71 8.44 10.12
CA LEU A 107 -10.94 8.99 10.66
C LEU A 107 -12.08 8.82 9.65
N CYS A 108 -13.16 8.16 10.05
CA CYS A 108 -14.36 7.95 9.23
C CYS A 108 -15.30 9.12 9.41
N GLN A 109 -15.31 10.11 8.50
CA GLN A 109 -16.10 11.34 8.68
C GLN A 109 -17.60 11.17 8.38
N LYS A 110 -17.94 10.36 7.38
CA LYS A 110 -19.33 10.22 6.92
C LYS A 110 -19.78 8.77 6.89
N ARG A 111 -21.07 8.57 7.11
CA ARG A 111 -21.73 7.26 6.91
C ARG A 111 -21.58 6.80 5.45
N GLY A 112 -21.38 5.51 5.24
CA GLY A 112 -21.28 4.94 3.90
C GLY A 112 -20.59 3.58 3.89
N TYR A 113 -20.49 3.05 2.69
CA TYR A 113 -19.70 1.86 2.39
C TYR A 113 -18.43 2.31 1.68
N TYR A 114 -17.29 1.95 2.23
CA TYR A 114 -15.99 2.32 1.69
C TYR A 114 -15.16 1.08 1.40
N LYS A 115 -14.49 1.12 0.27
CA LYS A 115 -13.59 0.07 -0.20
C LYS A 115 -12.28 0.70 -0.63
N VAL A 116 -11.18 0.03 -0.34
CA VAL A 116 -9.88 0.36 -0.94
C VAL A 116 -9.91 -0.11 -2.40
N GLU A 117 -9.75 0.82 -3.32
CA GLU A 117 -9.83 0.57 -4.76
C GLU A 117 -8.46 0.80 -5.42
N GLU A 118 -8.28 0.20 -6.59
CA GLU A 118 -7.11 0.43 -7.46
C GLU A 118 -5.76 0.37 -6.72
N ALA A 119 -5.59 -0.65 -5.89
CA ALA A 119 -4.31 -0.85 -5.24
C ALA A 119 -3.28 -1.42 -6.23
N ASP A 120 -2.07 -0.90 -6.17
CA ASP A 120 -0.95 -1.37 -6.96
C ASP A 120 0.35 -1.43 -6.15
N ILE A 121 1.21 -2.32 -6.57
CA ILE A 121 2.58 -2.38 -6.08
C ILE A 121 3.54 -2.04 -7.20
N THR A 122 4.52 -1.21 -6.92
CA THR A 122 5.54 -0.83 -7.88
C THR A 122 6.92 -1.04 -7.27
N ALA A 123 7.77 -1.80 -7.96
CA ALA A 123 9.16 -1.95 -7.58
C ALA A 123 10.08 -1.30 -8.61
N PHE A 124 11.21 -0.81 -8.13
CA PHE A 124 12.26 -0.27 -8.99
C PHE A 124 13.34 -1.31 -9.20
N SER A 125 13.93 -1.32 -10.41
CA SER A 125 15.13 -2.12 -10.65
C SER A 125 16.27 -1.63 -9.77
N LEU A 126 17.24 -2.51 -9.46
CA LEU A 126 18.43 -2.17 -8.67
C LEU A 126 19.18 -0.92 -9.15
N LEU A 127 19.09 -0.60 -10.44
CA LEU A 127 19.69 0.58 -11.04
C LEU A 127 18.72 1.76 -11.17
N TYR A 128 17.55 1.71 -10.53
CA TYR A 128 16.49 2.74 -10.56
C TYR A 128 16.03 3.19 -11.96
N ARG A 129 16.44 2.48 -13.02
CA ARG A 129 16.12 2.86 -14.41
C ARG A 129 14.77 2.36 -14.90
N LYS A 130 14.22 1.32 -14.29
CA LYS A 130 12.94 0.72 -14.71
C LYS A 130 12.01 0.55 -13.53
N ARG A 131 10.77 0.92 -13.77
CA ARG A 131 9.63 0.79 -12.88
C ARG A 131 8.80 -0.42 -13.31
N TYR A 132 8.43 -1.27 -12.37
CA TYR A 132 7.60 -2.44 -12.59
C TYR A 132 6.40 -2.35 -11.70
N SER A 133 5.20 -2.27 -12.28
CA SER A 133 3.95 -2.19 -11.53
C SER A 133 3.13 -3.46 -11.69
N GLN A 134 2.43 -3.85 -10.64
CA GLN A 134 1.51 -4.97 -10.60
C GLN A 134 0.25 -4.53 -9.83
N ALA A 135 -0.92 -4.75 -10.45
CA ALA A 135 -2.18 -4.52 -9.75
C ALA A 135 -2.34 -5.49 -8.57
N LEU A 136 -2.88 -4.97 -7.48
CA LEU A 136 -3.12 -5.69 -6.24
C LEU A 136 -4.62 -5.87 -6.06
N THR A 137 -5.05 -7.11 -5.86
CA THR A 137 -6.43 -7.39 -5.48
C THR A 137 -6.58 -7.22 -3.96
N THR A 138 -7.39 -6.26 -3.54
CA THR A 138 -7.69 -6.02 -2.13
C THR A 138 -9.18 -6.19 -1.86
N ASN A 139 -9.51 -6.75 -0.71
CA ASN A 139 -10.87 -6.88 -0.20
C ASN A 139 -11.13 -6.00 1.03
N ALA A 140 -10.26 -5.01 1.27
CA ALA A 140 -10.42 -4.11 2.40
C ALA A 140 -11.68 -3.26 2.24
N VAL A 141 -12.67 -3.53 3.07
CA VAL A 141 -13.97 -2.85 3.08
C VAL A 141 -14.35 -2.47 4.50
N ILE A 142 -15.07 -1.35 4.64
CA ILE A 142 -15.58 -0.89 5.93
C ILE A 142 -16.97 -0.27 5.75
N TYR A 143 -17.87 -0.57 6.70
CA TYR A 143 -19.19 0.04 6.81
C TYR A 143 -19.16 1.11 7.90
N VAL A 144 -19.50 2.34 7.53
CA VAL A 144 -19.59 3.45 8.48
C VAL A 144 -21.05 3.78 8.70
N TYR A 145 -21.51 3.56 9.94
CA TYR A 145 -22.88 3.87 10.37
C TYR A 145 -23.01 5.36 10.72
N PRO A 146 -24.24 5.91 10.74
CA PRO A 146 -24.48 7.25 11.24
C PRO A 146 -23.97 7.42 12.67
N ALA A 147 -23.48 8.62 12.99
CA ALA A 147 -23.07 8.94 14.35
C ALA A 147 -24.24 8.71 15.33
N GLN A 148 -23.96 8.13 16.49
CA GLN A 148 -24.95 7.97 17.55
C GLN A 148 -25.15 9.33 18.22
N VAL A 149 -26.37 9.87 18.14
CA VAL A 149 -26.77 11.06 18.87
C VAL A 149 -27.36 10.62 20.21
N ASN A 150 -26.75 11.01 21.32
CA ASN A 150 -27.34 10.83 22.64
C ASN A 150 -28.55 11.76 22.76
N VAL A 151 -29.77 11.18 22.72
CA VAL A 151 -31.01 11.92 22.81
C VAL A 151 -31.21 12.56 24.20
N SER A 152 -30.41 12.19 25.18
CA SER A 152 -30.51 12.71 26.57
C SER A 152 -30.14 14.21 26.74
N GLU A 153 -29.47 14.80 25.79
CA GLU A 153 -29.10 16.24 25.86
C GLU A 153 -30.10 17.20 25.21
N THR A 154 -31.13 16.69 24.52
CA THR A 154 -32.08 17.53 23.78
C THR A 154 -33.41 17.71 24.51
N MET A 155 -33.59 17.18 25.71
CA MET A 155 -34.82 17.33 26.51
C MET A 155 -34.59 18.17 27.77
N THR A 156 -34.00 19.34 27.64
CA THR A 156 -34.12 20.40 28.65
C THR A 156 -34.93 21.55 28.03
N VAL A 157 -36.24 21.47 28.23
CA VAL A 157 -37.14 22.59 28.03
C VAL A 157 -37.09 23.47 29.25
#